data_2cd4395f6a959c1d9b8ad4aa186b9a4f
#
_entry.id   2cd4395f6a959c1d9b8ad4aa186b9a4f
#
_cell.length_a   1.000
_cell.length_b   1.000
_cell.length_c   1.000
_cell.angle_alpha   90.00
_cell.angle_beta   90.00
_cell.angle_gamma   90.00
#
_symmetry.space_group_name_H-M   'P 1'
#
loop_
_entity.id
_entity.type
_entity.pdbx_description
1 polymer ?
#
loop_
_entity_poly.entity_id
_entity_poly.type
_entity_poly.pdbx_seq_one_letter_code
_entity_poly.pdbx_strand_id
1 'polypeptide(L)' 'EFKRNNKITVKKIINNLKKYYAINNIKHIDYIEVINPRDMSYPLIPRSGDYILTAIKIGKIRLIDNLKF' A
#
# COMPACT_ATOMS: atom_id res chain seq x y z
N GLU A 1 7.89 -16.47 0.52
CA GLU A 1 8.43 -15.80 -0.05
C GLU A 1 8.22 -15.49 -1.32
N PHE A 2 8.33 -14.42 -1.76
CA PHE A 2 8.01 -14.18 -2.97
C PHE A 2 9.06 -14.03 -3.81
N LYS A 3 10.06 -14.56 -3.62
CA LYS A 3 11.04 -14.45 -4.51
C LYS A 3 10.85 -15.38 -5.54
N ARG A 4 10.25 -16.37 -5.56
CA ARG A 4 10.25 -17.28 -6.53
C ARG A 4 9.62 -16.70 -7.63
N ASN A 5 9.01 -16.75 -8.21
CA ASN A 5 8.47 -16.24 -9.37
C ASN A 5 7.31 -15.50 -9.03
N ASN A 6 7.11 -15.14 -7.92
CA ASN A 6 6.00 -14.51 -7.63
C ASN A 6 6.07 -13.13 -7.78
N LYS A 7 5.48 -12.60 -8.74
CA LYS A 7 5.45 -11.23 -8.95
C LYS A 7 4.22 -10.73 -8.34
N ILE A 8 4.21 -10.35 -7.12
CA ILE A 8 3.04 -9.82 -6.45
C ILE A 8 2.79 -8.45 -6.98
N THR A 9 1.65 -8.22 -7.57
CA THR A 9 1.34 -6.92 -8.17
C THR A 9 0.90 -5.94 -7.10
N VAL A 10 1.05 -4.67 -7.39
CA VAL A 10 0.61 -3.59 -6.53
C VAL A 10 -0.89 -3.73 -6.28
N LYS A 11 -1.65 -4.09 -7.31
CA LYS A 11 -3.08 -4.24 -7.16
C LYS A 11 -3.41 -5.27 -6.09
N LYS A 12 -2.69 -6.37 -6.04
CA LYS A 12 -2.95 -7.39 -5.06
C LYS A 12 -2.57 -6.93 -3.65
N ILE A 13 -1.48 -6.19 -3.54
CA ILE A 13 -1.07 -5.64 -2.24
C ILE A 13 -2.13 -4.69 -1.72
N ILE A 14 -2.62 -3.81 -2.57
CA ILE A 14 -3.62 -2.84 -2.18
C ILE A 14 -4.91 -3.57 -1.75
N ASN A 15 -5.31 -4.58 -2.50
CA ASN A 15 -6.52 -5.33 -2.15
C ASN A 15 -6.36 -6.02 -0.80
N ASN A 16 -5.19 -6.58 -0.52
CA ASN A 16 -4.94 -7.24 0.75
C ASN A 16 -4.97 -6.25 1.90
N LEU A 17 -4.43 -5.06 1.70
CA LEU A 17 -4.47 -4.03 2.73
C LEU A 17 -5.90 -3.55 2.98
N LYS A 18 -6.69 -3.43 1.94
CA LYS A 18 -8.09 -3.05 2.10
C LYS A 18 -8.84 -4.07 2.92
N LYS A 19 -8.58 -5.36 2.69
CA LYS A 19 -9.21 -6.39 3.48
C LYS A 19 -8.76 -6.34 4.93
N TYR A 20 -7.49 -6.10 5.16
CA TYR A 20 -6.96 -6.00 6.51
C TYR A 20 -7.60 -4.85 7.25
N TYR A 21 -7.71 -3.70 6.61
CA TYR A 21 -8.35 -2.56 7.24
C TYR A 21 -9.83 -2.84 7.52
N ALA A 22 -10.52 -3.50 6.62
CA ALA A 22 -11.93 -3.81 6.82
C ALA A 22 -12.12 -4.74 8.03
N ILE A 23 -11.26 -5.74 8.18
CA ILE A 23 -11.33 -6.65 9.28
C ILE A 23 -11.10 -5.91 10.60
N ASN A 24 -10.30 -4.88 10.58
CA ASN A 24 -10.00 -4.10 11.77
C ASN A 24 -10.91 -2.87 11.92
N ASN A 25 -12.04 -2.88 11.23
CA ASN A 25 -13.05 -1.82 11.34
C ASN A 25 -12.58 -0.45 10.90
N ILE A 26 -11.58 -0.39 10.04
CA ILE A 26 -11.15 0.87 9.48
C ILE A 26 -11.92 1.05 8.19
N LYS A 27 -12.92 1.93 8.21
CA LYS A 27 -13.82 2.07 7.10
C LYS A 27 -13.49 3.20 6.16
N HIS A 28 -12.61 4.08 6.55
CA HIS A 28 -12.31 5.22 5.71
C HIS A 28 -10.88 5.17 5.26
N ILE A 29 -10.65 4.91 4.00
CA ILE A 29 -9.33 4.87 3.42
C ILE A 29 -9.25 5.98 2.41
N ASP A 30 -8.35 6.95 2.66
CA ASP A 30 -8.19 8.05 1.72
C ASP A 30 -7.41 7.58 0.49
N TYR A 31 -6.31 6.87 0.70
CA TYR A 31 -5.58 6.30 -0.40
C TYR A 31 -4.62 5.21 0.08
N ILE A 32 -4.29 4.33 -0.83
CA ILE A 32 -3.24 3.35 -0.67
C ILE A 32 -2.54 3.32 -2.03
N GLU A 33 -1.28 3.70 -2.08
CA GLU A 33 -0.54 3.78 -3.34
C GLU A 33 0.87 3.26 -3.19
N VAL A 34 1.42 2.70 -4.25
CA VAL A 34 2.82 2.31 -4.29
C VAL A 34 3.50 3.22 -5.29
N ILE A 35 4.63 3.79 -4.91
CA ILE A 35 5.28 4.79 -5.72
C ILE A 35 6.76 4.55 -5.79
N ASN A 36 7.35 4.81 -6.92
CA ASN A 36 8.78 4.81 -7.10
C ASN A 36 9.26 6.23 -6.83
N PRO A 37 9.98 6.49 -5.75
CA PRO A 37 10.34 7.86 -5.39
C PRO A 37 11.36 8.50 -6.32
N ARG A 38 12.07 7.71 -7.14
CA ARG A 38 13.05 8.32 -8.00
C ARG A 38 12.41 9.04 -9.16
N ASP A 39 11.36 8.51 -9.74
CA ASP A 39 10.74 9.18 -10.87
C ASP A 39 9.26 9.45 -10.59
N MET A 40 8.78 9.19 -9.38
CA MET A 40 7.40 9.45 -8.99
C MET A 40 6.39 8.67 -9.83
N SER A 41 6.78 7.53 -10.35
CA SER A 41 5.87 6.71 -11.12
C SER A 41 5.15 5.73 -10.20
N TYR A 42 4.12 5.10 -10.74
CA TYR A 42 3.34 4.13 -10.00
C TYR A 42 3.60 2.75 -10.61
N PRO A 43 4.50 1.98 -10.02
CA PRO A 43 4.85 0.69 -10.61
C PRO A 43 3.72 -0.32 -10.47
N LEU A 44 3.64 -1.24 -11.40
CA LEU A 44 2.67 -2.32 -11.32
C LEU A 44 3.17 -3.42 -10.40
N ILE A 45 4.47 -3.60 -10.33
CA ILE A 45 5.09 -4.59 -9.47
C ILE A 45 6.13 -3.86 -8.62
N PRO A 46 6.04 -3.93 -7.30
CA PRO A 46 6.93 -3.16 -6.46
C PRO A 46 8.34 -3.71 -6.50
N ARG A 47 9.31 -2.84 -6.36
CA ARG A 47 10.70 -3.22 -6.31
C ARG A 47 11.33 -2.65 -5.08
N SER A 48 12.50 -3.16 -4.75
CA SER A 48 13.26 -2.62 -3.63
C SER A 48 13.45 -1.12 -3.84
N GLY A 49 13.19 -0.35 -2.83
CA GLY A 49 13.27 1.11 -2.91
C GLY A 49 11.97 1.80 -3.20
N ASP A 50 10.94 1.08 -3.62
CA ASP A 50 9.63 1.69 -3.78
C ASP A 50 8.98 1.85 -2.41
N TYR A 51 8.00 2.72 -2.33
CA TYR A 51 7.29 2.96 -1.08
C TYR A 51 5.81 2.68 -1.24
N ILE A 52 5.20 2.19 -0.17
CA ILE A 52 3.76 2.12 -0.13
C ILE A 52 3.30 3.25 0.77
N LEU A 53 2.38 4.04 0.30
CA LEU A 53 1.86 5.20 1.01
C LEU A 53 0.41 4.93 1.35
N THR A 54 0.04 5.16 2.59
CA THR A 54 -1.35 4.96 3.00
C THR A 54 -1.84 6.17 3.79
N ALA A 55 -3.12 6.44 3.67
CA ALA A 55 -3.77 7.43 4.51
C ALA A 55 -5.15 6.90 4.85
N ILE A 56 -5.42 6.72 6.13
CA ILE A 56 -6.68 6.21 6.61
C ILE A 56 -7.23 7.14 7.68
N LYS A 57 -8.50 7.01 7.99
CA LYS A 57 -9.10 7.80 9.00
C LYS A 57 -9.72 6.91 10.04
N ILE A 58 -9.48 7.20 11.29
CA ILE A 58 -10.08 6.49 12.40
C ILE A 58 -10.76 7.56 13.25
N GLY A 59 -12.09 7.57 13.24
CA GLY A 59 -12.82 8.63 13.89
C GLY A 59 -12.48 9.96 13.24
N LYS A 60 -11.94 10.89 14.00
CA LYS A 60 -11.57 12.19 13.46
C LYS A 60 -10.08 12.29 13.21
N ILE A 61 -9.34 11.22 13.42
CA ILE A 61 -7.89 11.27 13.30
C ILE A 61 -7.48 10.65 11.98
N ARG A 62 -6.65 11.35 11.23
CA ARG A 62 -6.12 10.86 9.98
C ARG A 62 -4.71 10.35 10.22
N LEU A 63 -4.45 9.12 9.84
CA LEU A 63 -3.15 8.51 9.99
C LEU A 63 -2.52 8.36 8.62
N ILE A 64 -1.31 8.87 8.47
CA ILE A 64 -0.58 8.78 7.23
C ILE A 64 0.70 8.00 7.51
N ASP A 65 0.96 7.02 6.70
CA ASP A 65 2.13 6.18 6.91
C ASP A 65 2.78 5.85 5.58
N ASN A 66 4.04 5.49 5.62
CA ASN A 66 4.74 5.04 4.45
C ASN A 66 5.74 3.97 4.85
N LEU A 67 5.87 2.96 4.02
CA LEU A 67 6.79 1.88 4.26
C LEU A 67 7.58 1.63 3.01
N LYS A 68 8.86 1.33 3.17
CA LYS A 68 9.71 1.09 2.03
C LYS A 68 9.77 -0.39 1.75
N PHE A 69 9.72 -0.75 0.51
CA PHE A 69 9.88 -2.15 0.10
C PHE A 69 11.33 -2.60 0.18
#